data_495951d0b788e41c1b8269869952b3e8
#
_entry.id   495951d0b788e41c1b8269869952b3e8
#
_cell.length_a   1.000
_cell.length_b   1.000
_cell.length_c   1.000
_cell.angle_alpha   90.00
_cell.angle_beta   90.00
_cell.angle_gamma   90.00
#
_symmetry.space_group_name_H-M   'P 1'
#
loop_
_entity.id
_entity.type
_entity.pdbx_description
1 polymer ?
#
loop_
_entity_poly.entity_id
_entity_poly.type
_entity_poly.pdbx_seq_one_letter_code
_entity_poly.pdbx_strand_id
1 'polypeptide(L)'
;MGSKLGFTFGVLFASLLLISRASAEENGKWLDVQLPHDSPVLLVGFNMSPTTVTVRRSSMLLDLHETLVLRNVGNQPICGLTLRVEAQDLTPYGKGSVIKPSLFVLPGEEFPVKVDMQLIRPISATKSESAMVQVTLDCALFSNLTAYGPDKLNSRRTLMVYEKEARRDRQYLAHLLDTGQLPELREELNFGIQDVAPRQLGLELLRGPRTAAVREQALAVNPMPFPKAAVQPLRGAAQVAGNEVRAPRVEVRNISKMRVASVAMGWVVRDDRGDDFVAGAVTSPVVIGPVQTSSISESGTLRFSRSTGQPMVIDKLMAFVNDVQFSDGTLWIPSRADIDAATQDPELRREL
;
A
#
# COMPACT_ATOMS: atom_id res chain seq x y z
N MET A 1 53.39 -64.00 15.10
CA MET A 1 52.74 -63.85 16.40
C MET A 1 52.24 -62.41 16.55
N GLY A 2 50.96 -62.23 16.81
CA GLY A 2 50.37 -60.98 17.28
C GLY A 2 49.55 -60.18 16.28
N SER A 3 48.34 -60.68 15.99
CA SER A 3 47.21 -59.96 15.39
C SER A 3 46.71 -58.80 16.29
N LYS A 4 46.49 -57.60 15.76
CA LYS A 4 45.61 -56.61 16.37
C LYS A 4 44.59 -56.11 15.36
N LEU A 5 43.39 -56.59 15.49
CA LEU A 5 42.16 -56.03 14.89
C LEU A 5 41.93 -54.61 15.43
N GLY A 6 41.86 -53.62 14.56
CA GLY A 6 41.37 -52.29 14.83
C GLY A 6 39.92 -52.16 14.38
N PHE A 7 38.99 -52.07 15.32
CA PHE A 7 37.57 -51.86 15.07
C PHE A 7 37.36 -50.34 14.87
N THR A 8 37.02 -49.94 13.65
CA THR A 8 36.64 -48.58 13.33
C THR A 8 35.13 -48.44 13.52
N PHE A 9 34.71 -47.73 14.58
CA PHE A 9 33.34 -47.36 14.88
C PHE A 9 32.97 -46.22 13.92
N GLY A 10 32.19 -46.53 12.89
CA GLY A 10 31.54 -45.52 12.06
C GLY A 10 30.32 -44.94 12.79
N VAL A 11 30.42 -43.72 13.24
CA VAL A 11 29.29 -42.98 13.79
C VAL A 11 28.50 -42.45 12.60
N LEU A 12 27.38 -43.09 12.33
CA LEU A 12 26.36 -42.61 11.39
C LEU A 12 25.63 -41.46 12.07
N PHE A 13 25.94 -40.21 11.70
CA PHE A 13 25.12 -39.06 12.05
C PHE A 13 23.86 -39.08 11.15
N ALA A 14 22.80 -39.70 11.64
CA ALA A 14 21.46 -39.53 11.09
C ALA A 14 20.97 -38.14 11.48
N SER A 15 21.13 -37.18 10.57
CA SER A 15 20.50 -35.86 10.68
C SER A 15 18.99 -36.04 10.53
N LEU A 16 18.30 -36.24 11.65
CA LEU A 16 16.85 -36.10 11.73
C LEU A 16 16.54 -34.63 11.50
N LEU A 17 16.21 -34.28 10.26
CA LEU A 17 15.49 -33.06 9.95
C LEU A 17 14.08 -33.18 10.58
N LEU A 18 13.99 -32.79 11.84
CA LEU A 18 12.74 -32.45 12.50
C LEU A 18 12.17 -31.25 11.75
N ILE A 19 11.28 -31.53 10.80
CA ILE A 19 10.32 -30.57 10.34
C ILE A 19 9.50 -30.23 11.58
N SER A 20 9.85 -29.17 12.29
CA SER A 20 9.03 -28.58 13.32
C SER A 20 7.80 -27.98 12.61
N ARG A 21 6.80 -28.79 12.37
CA ARG A 21 5.42 -28.31 12.40
C ARG A 21 5.26 -27.76 13.81
N ALA A 22 5.45 -26.46 13.96
CA ALA A 22 4.99 -25.77 15.14
C ALA A 22 3.47 -25.98 15.19
N SER A 23 3.04 -26.96 15.91
CA SER A 23 1.66 -27.14 16.33
C SER A 23 1.33 -25.99 17.22
N ALA A 24 0.82 -24.92 16.64
CA ALA A 24 0.09 -23.86 17.33
C ALA A 24 -1.28 -24.47 17.73
N GLU A 25 -1.26 -25.42 18.68
CA GLU A 25 -2.36 -26.39 18.82
C GLU A 25 -3.57 -25.90 19.62
N GLU A 26 -3.63 -24.67 20.14
CA GLU A 26 -4.84 -24.19 20.83
C GLU A 26 -5.42 -22.84 20.39
N ASN A 27 -4.70 -22.03 19.63
CA ASN A 27 -5.13 -20.67 19.28
C ASN A 27 -5.31 -20.41 17.77
N GLY A 28 -4.98 -21.35 16.90
CA GLY A 28 -5.07 -21.21 15.44
C GLY A 28 -6.43 -21.55 14.81
N LYS A 29 -7.52 -21.54 15.58
CA LYS A 29 -8.84 -21.87 15.03
C LYS A 29 -9.35 -20.91 13.94
N TRP A 30 -8.82 -19.68 13.90
CA TRP A 30 -9.37 -18.63 13.06
C TRP A 30 -8.49 -18.27 11.87
N LEU A 31 -7.18 -18.47 11.98
CA LEU A 31 -6.18 -18.02 11.04
C LEU A 31 -5.31 -19.18 10.52
N ASP A 32 -5.21 -19.32 9.19
CA ASP A 32 -4.30 -20.23 8.51
C ASP A 32 -3.28 -19.40 7.71
N VAL A 33 -2.00 -19.48 8.08
CA VAL A 33 -0.92 -18.74 7.41
C VAL A 33 -0.16 -19.67 6.49
N GLN A 34 -0.31 -19.48 5.19
CA GLN A 34 0.33 -20.27 4.15
C GLN A 34 1.41 -19.45 3.47
N LEU A 35 2.66 -19.68 3.84
CA LEU A 35 3.83 -19.11 3.18
C LEU A 35 4.43 -20.15 2.24
N PRO A 36 4.89 -19.77 1.01
CA PRO A 36 5.62 -20.66 0.13
C PRO A 36 6.87 -21.24 0.81
N HIS A 37 7.26 -22.45 0.45
CA HIS A 37 8.41 -23.13 1.03
C HIS A 37 9.73 -22.36 0.81
N ASP A 38 9.84 -21.68 -0.34
CA ASP A 38 10.98 -20.84 -0.73
C ASP A 38 10.79 -19.35 -0.35
N SER A 39 9.82 -19.06 0.52
CA SER A 39 9.52 -17.69 0.97
C SER A 39 10.72 -17.06 1.69
N PRO A 40 11.01 -15.77 1.42
CA PRO A 40 12.00 -15.01 2.17
C PRO A 40 11.56 -14.67 3.59
N VAL A 41 10.31 -14.95 3.95
CA VAL A 41 9.78 -14.77 5.31
C VAL A 41 9.26 -16.09 5.87
N LEU A 42 9.54 -16.31 7.15
CA LEU A 42 9.09 -17.46 7.92
C LEU A 42 8.19 -16.98 9.07
N LEU A 43 7.08 -17.67 9.28
CA LEU A 43 6.26 -17.47 10.48
C LEU A 43 6.96 -18.09 11.70
N VAL A 44 7.26 -17.26 12.69
CA VAL A 44 7.90 -17.70 13.95
C VAL A 44 6.85 -17.98 15.02
N GLY A 45 5.77 -17.18 15.04
CA GLY A 45 4.72 -17.32 16.04
C GLY A 45 3.62 -16.28 15.88
N PHE A 46 2.72 -16.28 16.85
CA PHE A 46 1.60 -15.36 16.96
C PHE A 46 1.68 -14.66 18.31
N ASN A 47 1.48 -13.35 18.32
CA ASN A 47 1.17 -12.60 19.54
C ASN A 47 -0.32 -12.32 19.53
N MET A 48 -1.06 -13.03 20.37
CA MET A 48 -2.52 -12.96 20.40
C MET A 48 -2.99 -11.74 21.17
N SER A 49 -3.79 -10.91 20.51
CA SER A 49 -4.75 -10.04 21.19
C SER A 49 -6.09 -10.78 21.29
N PRO A 50 -6.95 -10.51 22.27
CA PRO A 50 -8.18 -11.25 22.43
C PRO A 50 -9.10 -11.06 21.22
N THR A 51 -9.17 -12.07 20.36
CA THR A 51 -10.18 -12.15 19.30
C THR A 51 -11.55 -12.25 19.97
N THR A 52 -12.45 -11.33 19.65
CA THR A 52 -13.79 -11.33 20.24
C THR A 52 -14.83 -11.88 19.27
N VAL A 53 -15.70 -12.73 19.80
CA VAL A 53 -16.83 -13.30 19.06
C VAL A 53 -18.11 -12.77 19.69
N THR A 54 -18.89 -12.01 18.94
CA THR A 54 -20.18 -11.48 19.37
C THR A 54 -21.29 -12.07 18.52
N VAL A 55 -22.25 -12.72 19.16
CA VAL A 55 -23.45 -13.25 18.48
C VAL A 55 -24.54 -12.20 18.51
N ARG A 56 -25.02 -11.77 17.34
CA ARG A 56 -26.14 -10.84 17.18
C ARG A 56 -27.23 -11.47 16.29
N ARG A 57 -28.39 -11.83 16.88
CA ARG A 57 -29.53 -12.44 16.18
C ARG A 57 -29.11 -13.68 15.38
N SER A 58 -29.09 -13.58 14.03
CA SER A 58 -28.72 -14.64 13.09
C SER A 58 -27.30 -14.57 12.57
N SER A 59 -26.47 -13.67 13.12
CA SER A 59 -25.11 -13.44 12.67
C SER A 59 -24.11 -13.50 13.82
N MET A 60 -22.94 -14.03 13.54
CA MET A 60 -21.78 -14.00 14.39
C MET A 60 -20.81 -12.93 13.85
N LEU A 61 -20.44 -11.99 14.70
CA LEU A 61 -19.40 -10.99 14.43
C LEU A 61 -18.10 -11.50 15.03
N LEU A 62 -17.09 -11.71 14.21
CA LEU A 62 -15.74 -12.05 14.60
C LEU A 62 -14.88 -10.80 14.43
N ASP A 63 -14.31 -10.32 15.52
CA ASP A 63 -13.36 -9.21 15.54
C ASP A 63 -11.98 -9.81 15.78
N LEU A 64 -11.21 -9.96 14.71
CA LEU A 64 -9.92 -10.63 14.67
C LEU A 64 -8.81 -9.60 14.82
N HIS A 65 -8.00 -9.73 15.88
CA HIS A 65 -6.83 -8.91 16.16
C HIS A 65 -5.63 -9.82 16.40
N GLU A 66 -4.89 -10.11 15.34
CA GLU A 66 -3.76 -11.02 15.42
C GLU A 66 -2.47 -10.31 15.01
N THR A 67 -1.39 -10.59 15.70
CA THR A 67 -0.05 -10.14 15.30
C THR A 67 0.79 -11.34 14.93
N LEU A 68 1.10 -11.46 13.64
CA LEU A 68 2.04 -12.45 13.14
C LEU A 68 3.47 -11.99 13.45
N VAL A 69 4.30 -12.86 14.02
CA VAL A 69 5.73 -12.63 14.14
C VAL A 69 6.42 -13.33 12.99
N LEU A 70 6.94 -12.55 12.05
CA LEU A 70 7.65 -13.05 10.87
C LEU A 70 9.15 -12.83 11.04
N ARG A 71 9.97 -13.72 10.46
CA ARG A 71 11.44 -13.59 10.41
C ARG A 71 11.87 -13.49 8.96
N ASN A 72 12.77 -12.56 8.65
CA ASN A 72 13.46 -12.51 7.37
C ASN A 72 14.49 -13.65 7.29
N VAL A 73 14.21 -14.68 6.50
CA VAL A 73 15.12 -15.81 6.23
C VAL A 73 15.85 -15.67 4.90
N GLY A 74 15.63 -14.58 4.18
CA GLY A 74 16.35 -14.23 2.97
C GLY A 74 17.76 -13.71 3.26
N ASN A 75 18.48 -13.37 2.20
CA ASN A 75 19.85 -12.84 2.25
C ASN A 75 19.93 -11.31 2.05
N GLN A 76 18.80 -10.64 1.93
CA GLN A 76 18.69 -9.20 1.72
C GLN A 76 17.72 -8.57 2.71
N PRO A 77 17.91 -7.29 3.10
CA PRO A 77 16.95 -6.56 3.91
C PRO A 77 15.59 -6.46 3.20
N ILE A 78 14.50 -6.69 3.94
CA ILE A 78 13.14 -6.51 3.46
C ILE A 78 12.72 -5.06 3.74
N CYS A 79 12.28 -4.34 2.70
CA CYS A 79 11.82 -2.95 2.78
C CYS A 79 10.31 -2.82 2.72
N GLY A 80 9.59 -3.88 2.35
CA GLY A 80 8.14 -3.86 2.31
C GLY A 80 7.57 -5.26 2.21
N LEU A 81 6.36 -5.43 2.72
CA LEU A 81 5.63 -6.70 2.71
C LEU A 81 4.16 -6.47 2.42
N THR A 82 3.58 -7.34 1.61
CA THR A 82 2.13 -7.44 1.46
C THR A 82 1.67 -8.87 1.70
N LEU A 83 0.73 -9.01 2.63
CA LEU A 83 0.00 -10.25 2.86
C LEU A 83 -1.41 -10.12 2.28
N ARG A 84 -1.85 -11.15 1.58
CA ARG A 84 -3.23 -11.29 1.12
C ARG A 84 -4.01 -12.03 2.19
N VAL A 85 -5.16 -11.51 2.56
CA VAL A 85 -6.05 -12.06 3.57
C VAL A 85 -7.37 -12.45 2.89
N GLU A 86 -7.75 -13.70 3.00
CA GLU A 86 -8.97 -14.24 2.39
C GLU A 86 -9.85 -14.92 3.44
N ALA A 87 -11.10 -14.48 3.49
CA ALA A 87 -12.15 -15.01 4.38
C ALA A 87 -13.41 -15.35 3.57
N GLN A 88 -13.25 -15.94 2.37
CA GLN A 88 -14.32 -16.11 1.39
C GLN A 88 -15.41 -17.06 1.85
N ASP A 89 -15.07 -18.09 2.61
CA ASP A 89 -16.03 -19.06 3.13
C ASP A 89 -16.97 -18.46 4.20
N LEU A 90 -16.62 -17.27 4.70
CA LEU A 90 -17.34 -16.61 5.78
C LEU A 90 -18.18 -15.45 5.30
N THR A 91 -17.66 -14.67 4.38
CA THR A 91 -18.27 -13.43 3.91
C THR A 91 -18.13 -13.34 2.40
N PRO A 92 -19.21 -13.20 1.63
CA PRO A 92 -19.12 -12.85 0.23
C PRO A 92 -18.22 -11.61 0.09
N TYR A 93 -17.18 -11.69 -0.75
CA TYR A 93 -16.15 -10.65 -0.91
C TYR A 93 -15.15 -10.47 0.25
N GLY A 94 -15.05 -11.43 1.19
CA GLY A 94 -14.07 -11.44 2.28
C GLY A 94 -12.62 -11.54 1.76
N LYS A 95 -12.13 -10.47 1.11
CA LYS A 95 -10.75 -10.33 0.63
C LYS A 95 -10.19 -9.02 1.14
N GLY A 96 -8.99 -9.08 1.65
CA GLY A 96 -8.25 -7.91 2.10
C GLY A 96 -6.75 -8.10 1.87
N SER A 97 -6.00 -7.08 2.23
CA SER A 97 -4.56 -7.14 2.26
C SER A 97 -4.02 -6.37 3.45
N VAL A 98 -2.90 -6.85 3.97
CA VAL A 98 -2.09 -6.12 4.96
C VAL A 98 -0.83 -5.68 4.25
N ILE A 99 -0.64 -4.36 4.14
CA ILE A 99 0.53 -3.76 3.52
C ILE A 99 1.40 -3.16 4.63
N LYS A 100 2.67 -3.54 4.65
CA LYS A 100 3.70 -2.98 5.53
C LYS A 100 4.78 -2.35 4.67
N PRO A 101 4.64 -1.06 4.32
CA PRO A 101 5.67 -0.32 3.59
C PRO A 101 6.79 0.13 4.51
N SER A 102 7.88 0.62 3.93
CA SER A 102 8.98 1.31 4.62
C SER A 102 9.58 0.52 5.79
N LEU A 103 9.59 -0.80 5.67
CA LEU A 103 10.30 -1.68 6.58
C LEU A 103 11.82 -1.56 6.38
N PHE A 104 12.59 -1.97 7.37
CA PHE A 104 14.01 -2.24 7.23
C PHE A 104 14.39 -3.41 8.14
N VAL A 105 14.12 -4.62 7.65
CA VAL A 105 14.31 -5.86 8.39
C VAL A 105 15.50 -6.60 7.83
N LEU A 106 16.58 -6.68 8.61
CA LEU A 106 17.81 -7.38 8.22
C LEU A 106 17.61 -8.90 8.16
N PRO A 107 18.44 -9.63 7.38
CA PRO A 107 18.48 -11.08 7.43
C PRO A 107 18.58 -11.62 8.86
N GLY A 108 17.69 -12.56 9.21
CA GLY A 108 17.60 -13.17 10.53
C GLY A 108 16.75 -12.40 11.54
N GLU A 109 16.37 -11.15 11.30
CA GLU A 109 15.55 -10.35 12.21
C GLU A 109 14.08 -10.74 12.16
N GLU A 110 13.41 -10.58 13.30
CA GLU A 110 11.97 -10.77 13.46
C GLU A 110 11.24 -9.43 13.44
N PHE A 111 10.01 -9.45 12.93
CA PHE A 111 9.17 -8.26 12.88
C PHE A 111 7.68 -8.62 12.98
N PRO A 112 6.88 -7.75 13.62
CA PRO A 112 5.45 -7.97 13.79
C PRO A 112 4.65 -7.47 12.59
N VAL A 113 3.64 -8.23 12.19
CA VAL A 113 2.63 -7.83 11.21
C VAL A 113 1.25 -8.02 11.80
N LYS A 114 0.53 -6.92 12.04
CA LYS A 114 -0.84 -6.95 12.55
C LYS A 114 -1.81 -7.29 11.42
N VAL A 115 -2.74 -8.18 11.72
CA VAL A 115 -3.88 -8.54 10.89
C VAL A 115 -5.13 -8.19 11.68
N ASP A 116 -5.72 -7.05 11.39
CA ASP A 116 -6.94 -6.56 12.02
C ASP A 116 -8.08 -6.66 11.01
N MET A 117 -9.12 -7.41 11.34
CA MET A 117 -10.31 -7.51 10.48
C MET A 117 -11.57 -7.85 11.25
N GLN A 118 -12.69 -7.33 10.75
CA GLN A 118 -13.99 -7.62 11.25
C GLN A 118 -14.77 -8.46 10.24
N LEU A 119 -15.24 -9.65 10.65
CA LEU A 119 -15.97 -10.57 9.81
C LEU A 119 -17.37 -10.81 10.35
N ILE A 120 -18.36 -10.82 9.46
CA ILE A 120 -19.73 -11.13 9.79
C ILE A 120 -20.12 -12.46 9.11
N ARG A 121 -20.51 -13.44 9.90
CA ARG A 121 -20.94 -14.76 9.43
C ARG A 121 -22.38 -15.04 9.82
N PRO A 122 -23.25 -15.57 8.92
CA PRO A 122 -24.54 -16.14 9.31
C PRO A 122 -24.34 -17.36 10.22
N ILE A 123 -25.15 -17.48 11.30
CA ILE A 123 -25.06 -18.61 12.25
C ILE A 123 -25.45 -19.94 11.57
N SER A 124 -26.28 -19.88 10.52
CA SER A 124 -26.73 -21.06 9.76
C SER A 124 -25.66 -21.67 8.85
N ALA A 125 -24.53 -21.03 8.68
CA ALA A 125 -23.44 -21.59 7.89
C ALA A 125 -22.83 -22.79 8.63
N THR A 126 -22.83 -23.95 8.00
CA THR A 126 -22.34 -25.24 8.50
C THR A 126 -20.98 -25.07 9.16
N LYS A 127 -20.73 -25.74 10.28
CA LYS A 127 -19.44 -25.76 10.97
C LYS A 127 -18.38 -26.29 10.00
N SER A 128 -17.60 -25.36 9.40
CA SER A 128 -16.36 -25.73 8.75
C SER A 128 -15.31 -25.93 9.84
N GLU A 129 -14.65 -27.06 9.86
CA GLU A 129 -13.51 -27.33 10.76
C GLU A 129 -12.23 -26.65 10.26
N SER A 130 -12.27 -26.02 9.08
CA SER A 130 -11.16 -25.29 8.50
C SER A 130 -11.01 -23.88 9.07
N ALA A 131 -9.80 -23.38 9.08
CA ALA A 131 -9.49 -22.00 9.45
C ALA A 131 -10.37 -21.00 8.67
N MET A 132 -10.91 -20.00 9.38
CA MET A 132 -11.84 -19.04 8.78
C MET A 132 -11.16 -17.99 7.92
N VAL A 133 -9.90 -17.69 8.19
CA VAL A 133 -9.13 -16.65 7.51
C VAL A 133 -7.82 -17.24 7.03
N GLN A 134 -7.58 -17.17 5.74
CA GLN A 134 -6.34 -17.59 5.13
C GLN A 134 -5.46 -16.38 4.87
N VAL A 135 -4.19 -16.45 5.29
CA VAL A 135 -3.17 -15.42 5.02
C VAL A 135 -2.09 -16.00 4.14
N THR A 136 -1.81 -15.34 3.03
CA THR A 136 -0.78 -15.74 2.08
C THR A 136 0.15 -14.58 1.75
N LEU A 137 1.40 -14.87 1.42
CA LEU A 137 2.33 -13.85 0.94
C LEU A 137 1.95 -13.43 -0.48
N ASP A 138 1.75 -12.12 -0.70
CA ASP A 138 1.56 -11.56 -2.03
C ASP A 138 2.86 -10.97 -2.60
N CYS A 139 3.57 -10.17 -1.79
CA CYS A 139 4.83 -9.57 -2.22
C CYS A 139 5.74 -9.28 -1.03
N ALA A 140 7.03 -9.57 -1.18
CA ALA A 140 8.10 -9.05 -0.33
C ALA A 140 9.05 -8.23 -1.20
N LEU A 141 9.26 -6.95 -0.84
CA LEU A 141 10.17 -6.02 -1.51
C LEU A 141 11.49 -5.95 -0.77
N PHE A 142 12.60 -6.08 -1.51
CA PHE A 142 13.94 -6.00 -0.96
C PHE A 142 14.59 -4.61 -1.12
N SER A 143 15.67 -4.38 -0.39
CA SER A 143 16.41 -3.10 -0.40
C SER A 143 16.97 -2.71 -1.78
N ASN A 144 17.23 -3.66 -2.66
CA ASN A 144 17.64 -3.43 -4.05
C ASN A 144 16.46 -3.20 -5.02
N LEU A 145 15.22 -3.09 -4.50
CA LEU A 145 13.97 -2.95 -5.25
C LEU A 145 13.59 -4.18 -6.10
N THR A 146 14.24 -5.33 -5.89
CA THR A 146 13.70 -6.60 -6.38
C THR A 146 12.57 -7.08 -5.49
N ALA A 147 11.70 -7.93 -6.01
CA ALA A 147 10.57 -8.44 -5.27
C ALA A 147 10.43 -9.95 -5.42
N TYR A 148 9.88 -10.59 -4.39
CA TYR A 148 9.47 -11.98 -4.36
C TYR A 148 7.96 -12.08 -4.12
N GLY A 149 7.29 -13.03 -4.76
CA GLY A 149 5.89 -13.38 -4.55
C GLY A 149 5.05 -13.29 -5.82
N PRO A 150 3.79 -13.75 -5.77
CA PRO A 150 2.91 -13.86 -6.94
C PRO A 150 2.36 -12.53 -7.45
N ASP A 151 2.42 -11.46 -6.65
CA ASP A 151 2.01 -10.09 -7.01
C ASP A 151 0.55 -9.98 -7.54
N LYS A 152 -0.36 -10.79 -7.01
CA LYS A 152 -1.76 -10.84 -7.45
C LYS A 152 -2.53 -9.54 -7.17
N LEU A 153 -2.08 -8.77 -6.20
CA LEU A 153 -2.66 -7.48 -5.80
C LEU A 153 -1.94 -6.28 -6.43
N ASN A 154 -0.98 -6.52 -7.33
CA ASN A 154 -0.07 -5.48 -7.86
C ASN A 154 0.70 -4.75 -6.74
N SER A 155 1.02 -5.49 -5.69
CA SER A 155 1.65 -4.98 -4.46
C SER A 155 3.08 -4.54 -4.69
N ARG A 156 3.80 -5.18 -5.61
CA ARG A 156 5.17 -4.81 -5.99
C ARG A 156 5.27 -3.34 -6.35
N ARG A 157 4.38 -2.86 -7.23
CA ARG A 157 4.37 -1.47 -7.65
C ARG A 157 4.11 -0.54 -6.47
N THR A 158 3.09 -0.84 -5.67
CA THR A 158 2.71 -0.05 -4.49
C THR A 158 3.86 0.04 -3.48
N LEU A 159 4.48 -1.08 -3.14
CA LEU A 159 5.63 -1.11 -2.23
C LEU A 159 6.84 -0.36 -2.78
N MET A 160 7.10 -0.46 -4.10
CA MET A 160 8.19 0.27 -4.75
C MET A 160 7.98 1.79 -4.71
N VAL A 161 6.74 2.27 -4.88
CA VAL A 161 6.40 3.70 -4.76
C VAL A 161 6.69 4.16 -3.34
N TYR A 162 6.13 3.51 -2.34
CA TYR A 162 6.36 3.84 -0.92
C TYR A 162 7.84 3.82 -0.54
N GLU A 163 8.60 2.83 -1.00
CA GLU A 163 10.03 2.77 -0.69
C GLU A 163 10.83 3.90 -1.38
N LYS A 164 10.46 4.27 -2.61
CA LYS A 164 11.08 5.41 -3.29
C LYS A 164 10.76 6.73 -2.59
N GLU A 165 9.50 6.95 -2.19
CA GLU A 165 9.08 8.12 -1.41
C GLU A 165 9.84 8.17 -0.08
N ALA A 166 9.85 7.08 0.68
CA ALA A 166 10.59 7.01 1.93
C ALA A 166 12.10 7.26 1.77
N ARG A 167 12.72 6.83 0.65
CA ARG A 167 14.12 7.16 0.35
C ARG A 167 14.31 8.64 0.04
N ARG A 168 13.41 9.22 -0.77
CA ARG A 168 13.41 10.65 -1.06
C ARG A 168 13.39 11.46 0.22
N ASP A 169 12.47 11.13 1.12
CA ASP A 169 12.27 11.87 2.36
C ASP A 169 13.44 11.66 3.35
N ARG A 170 13.96 10.44 3.49
CA ARG A 170 15.19 10.20 4.27
C ARG A 170 16.39 10.98 3.74
N GLN A 171 16.57 11.07 2.42
CA GLN A 171 17.64 11.85 1.82
C GLN A 171 17.47 13.35 2.09
N TYR A 172 16.23 13.85 2.04
CA TYR A 172 15.92 15.23 2.36
C TYR A 172 16.23 15.56 3.83
N LEU A 173 15.76 14.72 4.77
CA LEU A 173 16.02 14.90 6.20
C LEU A 173 17.52 14.82 6.52
N ALA A 174 18.25 13.89 5.89
CA ALA A 174 19.71 13.82 6.02
C ALA A 174 20.39 15.09 5.51
N HIS A 175 19.94 15.65 4.37
CA HIS A 175 20.46 16.91 3.84
C HIS A 175 20.22 18.07 4.80
N LEU A 176 19.04 18.20 5.40
CA LEU A 176 18.76 19.23 6.42
C LEU A 176 19.71 19.11 7.63
N LEU A 177 19.97 17.87 8.06
CA LEU A 177 20.91 17.60 9.16
C LEU A 177 22.33 18.00 8.79
N ASP A 178 22.83 17.59 7.63
CA ASP A 178 24.19 17.83 7.14
C ASP A 178 24.45 19.32 6.88
N THR A 179 23.42 20.07 6.50
CA THR A 179 23.51 21.52 6.26
C THR A 179 23.22 22.36 7.51
N GLY A 180 22.93 21.72 8.64
CA GLY A 180 22.68 22.42 9.91
C GLY A 180 21.33 23.16 9.97
N GLN A 181 20.37 22.84 9.10
CA GLN A 181 19.02 23.41 9.08
C GLN A 181 18.14 22.73 10.14
N LEU A 182 18.55 22.84 11.41
CA LEU A 182 17.89 22.15 12.54
C LEU A 182 16.45 22.60 12.83
N PRO A 183 16.07 23.89 12.66
CA PRO A 183 14.68 24.29 12.83
C PRO A 183 13.75 23.61 11.82
N GLU A 184 14.11 23.59 10.56
CA GLU A 184 13.36 22.95 9.46
C GLU A 184 13.29 21.44 9.66
N LEU A 185 14.42 20.81 10.03
CA LEU A 185 14.45 19.38 10.34
C LEU A 185 13.48 19.02 11.46
N ARG A 186 13.46 19.83 12.54
CA ARG A 186 12.55 19.62 13.67
C ARG A 186 11.09 19.76 13.25
N GLU A 187 10.79 20.71 12.41
CA GLU A 187 9.43 20.95 11.91
C GLU A 187 8.96 19.79 11.04
N GLU A 188 9.78 19.30 10.11
CA GLU A 188 9.48 18.14 9.27
C GLU A 188 9.28 16.85 10.11
N LEU A 189 10.14 16.60 11.11
CA LEU A 189 9.99 15.45 11.99
C LEU A 189 8.71 15.54 12.84
N ASN A 190 8.37 16.72 13.36
CA ASN A 190 7.14 16.91 14.12
C ASN A 190 5.89 16.68 13.25
N PHE A 191 5.92 17.11 11.98
CA PHE A 191 4.83 16.86 11.04
C PHE A 191 4.67 15.35 10.78
N GLY A 192 5.77 14.63 10.56
CA GLY A 192 5.75 13.17 10.33
C GLY A 192 5.28 12.32 11.52
N ILE A 193 5.30 12.88 12.74
CA ILE A 193 4.82 12.17 13.96
C ILE A 193 3.32 12.41 14.18
N GLN A 194 2.71 13.41 13.53
CA GLN A 194 1.27 13.66 13.67
C GLN A 194 0.47 12.53 13.04
N ASP A 195 -0.45 11.94 13.82
CA ASP A 195 -1.31 10.82 13.36
C ASP A 195 -2.31 11.22 12.27
N VAL A 196 -2.54 12.50 12.09
CA VAL A 196 -3.51 13.04 11.12
C VAL A 196 -2.86 14.14 10.30
N ALA A 197 -2.69 13.90 9.02
CA ALA A 197 -2.28 14.90 8.05
C ALA A 197 -3.42 15.93 7.87
N PRO A 198 -3.25 17.21 8.25
CA PRO A 198 -4.36 18.16 8.36
C PRO A 198 -5.00 18.48 7.01
N ARG A 199 -4.26 18.34 5.92
CA ARG A 199 -4.72 18.63 4.55
C ARG A 199 -4.82 17.41 3.65
N GLN A 200 -4.87 16.20 4.23
CA GLN A 200 -5.07 14.98 3.48
C GLN A 200 -6.54 14.57 3.44
N LEU A 201 -7.01 14.21 2.25
CA LEU A 201 -8.34 13.66 2.04
C LEU A 201 -8.28 12.15 1.84
N GLY A 202 -9.26 11.46 2.42
CA GLY A 202 -9.58 10.11 1.99
C GLY A 202 -10.12 10.12 0.57
N LEU A 203 -9.64 9.19 -0.26
CA LEU A 203 -10.11 8.98 -1.63
C LEU A 203 -10.71 7.59 -1.77
N GLU A 204 -11.97 7.53 -2.15
CA GLU A 204 -12.68 6.29 -2.43
C GLU A 204 -13.08 6.25 -3.90
N LEU A 205 -12.78 5.15 -4.59
CA LEU A 205 -13.23 4.90 -5.96
C LEU A 205 -14.50 4.06 -5.93
N LEU A 206 -15.62 4.70 -6.21
CA LEU A 206 -16.92 4.05 -6.28
C LEU A 206 -17.18 3.47 -7.66
N ARG A 207 -17.43 2.16 -7.71
CA ARG A 207 -17.82 1.44 -8.93
C ARG A 207 -19.25 0.94 -8.76
N GLY A 208 -20.17 1.36 -9.64
CA GLY A 208 -21.54 0.89 -9.56
C GLY A 208 -22.57 1.86 -10.16
N PRO A 209 -23.87 1.50 -10.14
CA PRO A 209 -24.92 2.36 -10.66
C PRO A 209 -25.04 3.64 -9.85
N ARG A 210 -25.36 4.72 -10.54
CA ARG A 210 -25.49 6.07 -9.98
C ARG A 210 -26.57 6.13 -8.89
N THR A 211 -26.25 6.60 -7.73
CA THR A 211 -27.23 7.07 -6.74
C THR A 211 -27.84 8.40 -7.22
N ALA A 212 -29.10 8.64 -6.81
CA ALA A 212 -30.00 9.69 -7.30
C ALA A 212 -29.39 11.06 -7.61
N ALA A 213 -30.05 11.79 -8.51
CA ALA A 213 -29.68 13.05 -9.10
C ALA A 213 -29.34 14.17 -8.08
N VAL A 214 -28.08 14.30 -7.74
CA VAL A 214 -27.52 15.56 -7.26
C VAL A 214 -27.19 16.41 -8.49
N ARG A 215 -27.45 17.72 -8.44
CA ARG A 215 -27.13 18.66 -9.53
C ARG A 215 -25.63 18.59 -9.82
N GLU A 216 -25.28 18.09 -10.98
CA GLU A 216 -23.89 17.98 -11.45
C GLU A 216 -23.47 19.33 -12.07
N GLN A 217 -22.24 19.72 -11.81
CA GLN A 217 -21.60 20.88 -12.41
C GLN A 217 -20.36 20.43 -13.18
N ALA A 218 -20.21 20.88 -14.43
CA ALA A 218 -18.98 20.68 -15.19
C ALA A 218 -17.86 21.52 -14.57
N LEU A 219 -16.73 20.89 -14.26
CA LEU A 219 -15.56 21.53 -13.69
C LEU A 219 -14.33 21.24 -14.55
N ALA A 220 -13.53 22.27 -14.83
CA ALA A 220 -12.22 22.10 -15.43
C ALA A 220 -11.26 21.48 -14.41
N VAL A 221 -10.49 20.48 -14.83
CA VAL A 221 -9.38 19.94 -14.05
C VAL A 221 -8.11 20.67 -14.47
N ASN A 222 -7.57 21.47 -13.56
CA ASN A 222 -6.36 22.24 -13.81
C ASN A 222 -5.11 21.35 -13.66
N PRO A 223 -4.12 21.48 -14.54
CA PRO A 223 -2.87 20.76 -14.38
C PRO A 223 -2.03 21.35 -13.23
N MET A 224 -1.41 20.48 -12.44
CA MET A 224 -0.34 20.83 -11.51
C MET A 224 0.92 20.08 -11.97
N PRO A 225 1.74 20.67 -12.84
CA PRO A 225 2.90 20.00 -13.41
C PRO A 225 4.09 20.00 -12.45
N PHE A 226 4.74 18.87 -12.32
CA PHE A 226 6.09 18.78 -11.76
C PHE A 226 7.11 19.01 -12.87
N PRO A 227 8.08 19.92 -12.72
CA PRO A 227 8.98 20.33 -13.82
C PRO A 227 9.73 19.20 -14.51
N LYS A 228 10.16 18.18 -13.74
CA LYS A 228 10.89 17.02 -14.26
C LYS A 228 10.03 15.75 -14.38
N ALA A 229 8.71 15.88 -14.31
CA ALA A 229 7.83 14.73 -14.47
C ALA A 229 8.02 14.08 -15.84
N ALA A 230 8.13 12.75 -15.83
CA ALA A 230 8.20 11.96 -17.06
C ALA A 230 6.93 12.07 -17.91
N VAL A 231 5.80 12.29 -17.25
CA VAL A 231 4.49 12.53 -17.86
C VAL A 231 3.93 13.82 -17.27
N GLN A 232 3.46 14.71 -18.12
CA GLN A 232 2.89 15.99 -17.69
C GLN A 232 1.39 16.06 -17.98
N PRO A 233 0.55 16.47 -16.98
CA PRO A 233 -0.84 16.78 -17.21
C PRO A 233 -0.95 18.07 -18.02
N LEU A 234 -1.86 18.11 -18.99
CA LEU A 234 -2.05 19.27 -19.88
C LEU A 234 -3.36 20.02 -19.56
N ARG A 235 -4.45 19.32 -19.51
CA ARG A 235 -5.80 19.82 -19.24
C ARG A 235 -6.73 18.67 -18.87
N GLY A 236 -7.84 18.98 -18.22
CA GLY A 236 -8.84 17.97 -17.91
C GLY A 236 -10.22 18.56 -17.67
N ALA A 237 -11.19 17.67 -17.50
CA ALA A 237 -12.56 18.00 -17.16
C ALA A 237 -13.17 16.87 -16.30
N ALA A 238 -14.15 17.23 -15.48
CA ALA A 238 -14.92 16.32 -14.66
C ALA A 238 -16.32 16.84 -14.43
N GLN A 239 -17.23 15.98 -13.95
CA GLN A 239 -18.53 16.39 -13.41
C GLN A 239 -18.43 16.32 -11.88
N VAL A 240 -18.81 17.37 -11.18
CA VAL A 240 -18.72 17.46 -9.73
C VAL A 240 -20.11 17.57 -9.12
N ALA A 241 -20.34 16.83 -8.05
CA ALA A 241 -21.56 16.85 -7.27
C ALA A 241 -21.22 16.74 -5.76
N GLY A 242 -21.19 17.88 -5.06
CA GLY A 242 -20.74 17.95 -3.67
C GLY A 242 -19.26 17.54 -3.53
N ASN A 243 -19.01 16.42 -2.86
CA ASN A 243 -17.68 15.84 -2.69
C ASN A 243 -17.35 14.69 -3.66
N GLU A 244 -18.19 14.49 -4.68
CA GLU A 244 -17.98 13.47 -5.70
C GLU A 244 -17.52 14.08 -7.02
N VAL A 245 -16.50 13.46 -7.63
CA VAL A 245 -15.99 13.78 -8.96
C VAL A 245 -16.25 12.59 -9.86
N ARG A 246 -17.01 12.81 -10.91
CA ARG A 246 -17.49 11.78 -11.84
C ARG A 246 -16.80 11.90 -13.18
N ALA A 247 -16.45 10.75 -13.73
CA ALA A 247 -15.81 10.62 -15.03
C ALA A 247 -14.64 11.62 -15.24
N PRO A 248 -13.71 11.77 -14.27
CA PRO A 248 -12.59 12.67 -14.45
C PRO A 248 -11.76 12.21 -15.65
N ARG A 249 -11.40 13.17 -16.47
CA ARG A 249 -10.58 12.94 -17.66
C ARG A 249 -9.46 13.96 -17.69
N VAL A 250 -8.22 13.47 -17.79
CA VAL A 250 -7.02 14.31 -17.87
C VAL A 250 -6.22 13.92 -19.10
N GLU A 251 -5.92 14.89 -19.94
CA GLU A 251 -5.00 14.73 -21.06
C GLU A 251 -3.56 14.87 -20.53
N VAL A 252 -2.71 13.90 -20.84
CA VAL A 252 -1.33 13.83 -20.37
C VAL A 252 -0.37 13.62 -21.53
N ARG A 253 0.86 14.13 -21.42
CA ARG A 253 1.91 13.97 -22.43
C ARG A 253 3.13 13.28 -21.81
N ASN A 254 3.58 12.20 -22.43
CA ASN A 254 4.86 11.58 -22.09
C ASN A 254 5.99 12.42 -22.70
N ILE A 255 6.81 13.06 -21.86
CA ILE A 255 7.98 13.84 -22.30
C ILE A 255 9.28 13.05 -22.14
N SER A 256 9.22 11.84 -21.61
CA SER A 256 10.38 10.95 -21.50
C SER A 256 10.69 10.24 -22.81
N LYS A 257 11.88 9.61 -22.86
CA LYS A 257 12.29 8.73 -23.98
C LYS A 257 11.78 7.29 -23.83
N MET A 258 11.11 6.99 -22.72
CA MET A 258 10.67 5.65 -22.38
C MET A 258 9.17 5.48 -22.64
N ARG A 259 8.76 4.26 -22.95
CA ARG A 259 7.33 3.93 -23.06
C ARG A 259 6.71 3.77 -21.69
N VAL A 260 5.62 4.47 -21.42
CA VAL A 260 4.84 4.41 -20.19
C VAL A 260 3.88 3.22 -20.24
N ALA A 261 3.75 2.49 -19.13
CA ALA A 261 2.83 1.37 -18.95
C ALA A 261 1.65 1.71 -18.03
N SER A 262 1.86 2.60 -17.05
CA SER A 262 0.79 3.11 -16.19
C SER A 262 1.16 4.46 -15.59
N VAL A 263 0.14 5.23 -15.23
CA VAL A 263 0.27 6.53 -14.55
C VAL A 263 -0.66 6.54 -13.35
N ALA A 264 -0.16 6.98 -12.21
CA ALA A 264 -1.00 7.31 -11.07
C ALA A 264 -1.25 8.82 -11.05
N MET A 265 -2.54 9.18 -11.06
CA MET A 265 -3.00 10.56 -10.98
C MET A 265 -3.37 10.88 -9.54
N GLY A 266 -2.69 11.84 -8.94
CA GLY A 266 -3.04 12.45 -7.67
C GLY A 266 -3.89 13.71 -7.88
N TRP A 267 -4.55 14.15 -6.80
CA TRP A 267 -5.51 15.24 -6.85
C TRP A 267 -5.24 16.25 -5.77
N VAL A 268 -5.34 17.52 -6.09
CA VAL A 268 -5.46 18.62 -5.13
C VAL A 268 -6.85 19.20 -5.30
N VAL A 269 -7.58 19.23 -4.19
CA VAL A 269 -8.98 19.69 -4.14
C VAL A 269 -9.02 20.96 -3.32
N ARG A 270 -9.51 22.04 -3.93
CA ARG A 270 -9.83 23.28 -3.22
C ARG A 270 -11.29 23.27 -2.82
N ASP A 271 -11.55 23.54 -1.56
CA ASP A 271 -12.90 23.66 -1.06
C ASP A 271 -13.49 25.07 -1.26
N ASP A 272 -14.77 25.24 -0.90
CA ASP A 272 -15.52 26.51 -0.96
C ASP A 272 -14.98 27.58 0.02
N ARG A 273 -14.09 27.23 0.94
CA ARG A 273 -13.39 28.15 1.85
C ARG A 273 -12.06 28.62 1.30
N GLY A 274 -11.59 28.02 0.21
CA GLY A 274 -10.33 28.33 -0.43
C GLY A 274 -9.14 27.51 0.08
N ASP A 275 -9.37 26.50 0.93
CA ASP A 275 -8.33 25.61 1.45
C ASP A 275 -8.02 24.51 0.46
N ASP A 276 -6.73 24.24 0.23
CA ASP A 276 -6.23 23.17 -0.62
C ASP A 276 -5.96 21.90 0.19
N PHE A 277 -6.39 20.76 -0.36
CA PHE A 277 -6.21 19.44 0.24
C PHE A 277 -5.63 18.48 -0.80
N VAL A 278 -4.69 17.63 -0.39
CA VAL A 278 -4.17 16.53 -1.21
C VAL A 278 -5.02 15.29 -1.02
N ALA A 279 -5.37 14.64 -2.11
CA ALA A 279 -6.01 13.33 -2.09
C ALA A 279 -5.10 12.28 -2.74
N GLY A 280 -5.25 11.05 -2.29
CA GLY A 280 -4.47 9.93 -2.80
C GLY A 280 -4.57 9.74 -4.31
N ALA A 281 -3.68 8.92 -4.86
CA ALA A 281 -3.59 8.70 -6.29
C ALA A 281 -4.39 7.48 -6.76
N VAL A 282 -4.95 7.57 -7.97
CA VAL A 282 -5.56 6.44 -8.68
C VAL A 282 -4.66 6.04 -9.84
N THR A 283 -4.28 4.76 -9.85
CA THR A 283 -3.46 4.20 -10.92
C THR A 283 -4.31 3.77 -12.10
N SER A 284 -3.99 4.29 -13.27
CA SER A 284 -4.62 3.91 -14.53
C SER A 284 -3.60 3.22 -15.45
N PRO A 285 -3.86 1.99 -15.91
CA PRO A 285 -3.06 1.36 -16.94
C PRO A 285 -3.24 2.15 -18.25
N VAL A 286 -2.14 2.62 -18.81
CA VAL A 286 -2.14 3.39 -20.04
C VAL A 286 -0.82 3.22 -20.77
N VAL A 287 -0.90 3.01 -22.09
CA VAL A 287 0.29 2.87 -22.91
C VAL A 287 0.54 4.17 -23.66
N ILE A 288 1.63 4.88 -23.33
CA ILE A 288 2.00 6.15 -23.96
C ILE A 288 3.44 6.05 -24.47
N GLY A 289 3.61 6.12 -25.78
CA GLY A 289 4.95 6.18 -26.38
C GLY A 289 5.66 7.50 -26.07
N PRO A 290 6.99 7.57 -26.34
CA PRO A 290 7.74 8.81 -26.22
C PRO A 290 7.11 9.97 -27.01
N VAL A 291 7.03 11.15 -26.39
CA VAL A 291 6.48 12.40 -26.99
C VAL A 291 4.99 12.32 -27.36
N GLN A 292 4.31 11.23 -27.04
CA GLN A 292 2.88 11.04 -27.33
C GLN A 292 2.01 11.63 -26.22
N THR A 293 0.81 12.02 -26.62
CA THR A 293 -0.28 12.47 -25.75
C THR A 293 -1.33 11.38 -25.65
N SER A 294 -1.91 11.21 -24.47
CA SER A 294 -3.01 10.28 -24.22
C SER A 294 -3.99 10.89 -23.23
N SER A 295 -5.16 10.28 -23.12
CA SER A 295 -6.16 10.68 -22.13
C SER A 295 -6.30 9.61 -21.08
N ILE A 296 -6.13 10.00 -19.82
CA ILE A 296 -6.43 9.18 -18.66
C ILE A 296 -7.86 9.51 -18.23
N SER A 297 -8.71 8.51 -18.18
CA SER A 297 -10.09 8.65 -17.72
C SER A 297 -10.42 7.57 -16.70
N GLU A 298 -11.05 7.97 -15.61
CA GLU A 298 -11.56 7.04 -14.61
C GLU A 298 -13.06 6.85 -14.82
N SER A 299 -13.49 5.60 -14.98
CA SER A 299 -14.90 5.28 -15.22
C SER A 299 -15.74 5.30 -13.94
N GLY A 300 -15.10 5.26 -12.78
CA GLY A 300 -15.73 5.35 -11.47
C GLY A 300 -15.99 6.78 -11.02
N THR A 301 -16.59 6.89 -9.84
CA THR A 301 -16.76 8.15 -9.13
C THR A 301 -15.69 8.24 -8.04
N LEU A 302 -14.92 9.31 -8.05
CA LEU A 302 -13.99 9.63 -6.97
C LEU A 302 -14.77 10.36 -5.88
N ARG A 303 -14.80 9.81 -4.68
CA ARG A 303 -15.38 10.45 -3.51
C ARG A 303 -14.26 10.90 -2.58
N PHE A 304 -14.29 12.19 -2.24
CA PHE A 304 -13.34 12.80 -1.32
C PHE A 304 -13.96 12.97 0.05
N SER A 305 -13.21 12.64 1.11
CA SER A 305 -13.68 12.77 2.49
C SER A 305 -12.58 13.34 3.38
N ARG A 306 -12.95 14.28 4.28
CA ARG A 306 -12.06 14.73 5.33
C ARG A 306 -11.94 13.65 6.40
N SER A 307 -10.80 13.57 7.06
CA SER A 307 -10.57 12.67 8.21
C SER A 307 -11.59 12.89 9.34
N THR A 308 -12.09 14.12 9.47
CA THR A 308 -13.13 14.51 10.44
C THR A 308 -14.54 14.04 10.05
N GLY A 309 -14.74 13.47 8.87
CA GLY A 309 -16.06 13.12 8.32
C GLY A 309 -16.93 14.32 7.94
N GLN A 310 -16.41 15.55 8.01
CA GLN A 310 -17.16 16.74 7.62
C GLN A 310 -17.43 16.77 6.12
N PRO A 311 -18.63 17.24 5.70
CA PRO A 311 -18.94 17.42 4.30
C PRO A 311 -18.01 18.46 3.68
N MET A 312 -17.71 18.27 2.39
CA MET A 312 -16.85 19.12 1.60
C MET A 312 -17.55 19.48 0.29
N VAL A 313 -17.40 20.72 -0.15
CA VAL A 313 -17.85 21.17 -1.47
C VAL A 313 -16.61 21.50 -2.28
N ILE A 314 -16.52 20.94 -3.47
CA ILE A 314 -15.37 21.12 -4.37
C ILE A 314 -15.57 22.39 -5.19
N ASP A 315 -14.68 23.38 -5.02
CA ASP A 315 -14.62 24.61 -5.83
C ASP A 315 -13.66 24.47 -7.00
N LYS A 316 -12.46 23.90 -6.76
CA LYS A 316 -11.46 23.65 -7.80
C LYS A 316 -10.87 22.25 -7.68
N LEU A 317 -10.49 21.70 -8.82
CA LEU A 317 -9.82 20.41 -8.91
C LEU A 317 -8.53 20.58 -9.72
N MET A 318 -7.42 20.16 -9.14
CA MET A 318 -6.13 20.09 -9.81
C MET A 318 -5.68 18.63 -9.87
N ALA A 319 -5.00 18.27 -10.95
CA ALA A 319 -4.46 16.93 -11.14
C ALA A 319 -2.94 17.00 -11.32
N PHE A 320 -2.23 16.10 -10.64
CA PHE A 320 -0.80 15.90 -10.81
C PHE A 320 -0.47 14.44 -11.07
N VAL A 321 0.72 14.18 -11.61
CA VAL A 321 1.23 12.83 -11.80
C VAL A 321 2.01 12.42 -10.57
N ASN A 322 1.44 11.50 -9.79
CA ASN A 322 2.05 11.01 -8.55
C ASN A 322 3.21 10.06 -8.84
N ASP A 323 3.02 9.13 -9.76
CA ASP A 323 4.07 8.22 -10.20
C ASP A 323 3.80 7.70 -11.62
N VAL A 324 4.86 7.26 -12.28
CA VAL A 324 4.84 6.70 -13.64
C VAL A 324 5.59 5.37 -13.64
N GLN A 325 4.95 4.31 -14.11
CA GLN A 325 5.61 3.06 -14.39
C GLN A 325 5.90 2.96 -15.88
N PHE A 326 7.15 2.64 -16.22
CA PHE A 326 7.57 2.39 -17.59
C PHE A 326 7.46 0.91 -17.95
N SER A 327 7.49 0.63 -19.26
CA SER A 327 7.34 -0.73 -19.79
C SER A 327 8.46 -1.70 -19.38
N ASP A 328 9.61 -1.20 -18.95
CA ASP A 328 10.71 -2.00 -18.39
C ASP A 328 10.55 -2.29 -16.88
N GLY A 329 9.45 -1.81 -16.28
CA GLY A 329 9.16 -1.97 -14.85
C GLY A 329 9.80 -0.92 -13.96
N THR A 330 10.59 0.02 -14.50
CA THR A 330 11.12 1.13 -13.71
C THR A 330 10.02 2.11 -13.32
N LEU A 331 10.23 2.84 -12.21
CA LEU A 331 9.27 3.80 -11.67
C LEU A 331 9.91 5.18 -11.55
N TRP A 332 9.19 6.21 -12.00
CA TRP A 332 9.44 7.60 -11.68
C TRP A 332 8.47 8.07 -10.60
N ILE A 333 8.96 8.84 -9.64
CA ILE A 333 8.18 9.63 -8.67
C ILE A 333 8.72 11.06 -8.66
N PRO A 334 7.94 12.08 -8.21
CA PRO A 334 8.44 13.43 -8.08
C PRO A 334 9.57 13.51 -7.06
N SER A 335 10.62 14.26 -7.41
CA SER A 335 11.67 14.62 -6.45
C SER A 335 11.19 15.72 -5.51
N ARG A 336 11.89 15.92 -4.38
CA ARG A 336 11.58 17.05 -3.49
C ARG A 336 11.63 18.40 -4.23
N ALA A 337 12.62 18.59 -5.08
CA ALA A 337 12.74 19.81 -5.89
C ALA A 337 11.58 20.01 -6.88
N ASP A 338 10.97 18.92 -7.39
CA ASP A 338 9.77 19.00 -8.22
C ASP A 338 8.57 19.48 -7.40
N ILE A 339 8.41 18.94 -6.18
CA ILE A 339 7.35 19.33 -5.25
C ILE A 339 7.50 20.80 -4.84
N ASP A 340 8.71 21.21 -4.46
CA ASP A 340 9.01 22.59 -4.06
C ASP A 340 8.75 23.60 -5.19
N ALA A 341 8.96 23.19 -6.44
CA ALA A 341 8.67 24.02 -7.60
C ALA A 341 7.18 24.08 -7.97
N ALA A 342 6.39 23.05 -7.58
CA ALA A 342 4.99 22.96 -7.93
C ALA A 342 4.08 23.75 -6.97
N THR A 343 4.48 23.93 -5.71
CA THR A 343 3.71 24.70 -4.73
C THR A 343 4.59 25.50 -3.78
N GLN A 344 4.13 26.70 -3.43
CA GLN A 344 4.74 27.56 -2.41
C GLN A 344 4.07 27.38 -1.03
N ASP A 345 2.96 26.66 -0.96
CA ASP A 345 2.27 26.36 0.29
C ASP A 345 3.04 25.27 1.07
N PRO A 346 3.58 25.59 2.27
CA PRO A 346 4.40 24.63 3.03
C PRO A 346 3.63 23.40 3.48
N GLU A 347 2.32 23.56 3.81
CA GLU A 347 1.50 22.44 4.25
C GLU A 347 1.15 21.52 3.08
N LEU A 348 0.76 22.09 1.93
CA LEU A 348 0.50 21.32 0.73
C LEU A 348 1.74 20.57 0.25
N ARG A 349 2.91 21.21 0.37
CA ARG A 349 4.21 20.62 0.01
C ARG A 349 4.58 19.39 0.84
N ARG A 350 4.18 19.34 2.10
CA ARG A 350 4.42 18.20 2.99
C ARG A 350 3.51 17.02 2.68
N GLU A 351 2.33 17.30 2.17
CA GLU A 351 1.33 16.27 1.81
C GLU A 351 1.57 15.65 0.42
N LEU A 352 2.36 16.31 -0.45
CA LEU A 352 2.77 15.84 -1.77
C LEU A 352 4.07 14.99 -1.69
#